data_0160aea2a2ff3461535981bcc4d716af
#
_entry.id   0160aea2a2ff3461535981bcc4d716af
#
_cell.length_a   1.000
_cell.length_b   1.000
_cell.length_c   1.000
_cell.angle_alpha   90.00
_cell.angle_beta   90.00
_cell.angle_gamma   90.00
#
_symmetry.space_group_name_H-M   'P 1'
#
loop_
_entity.id
_entity.type
_entity.pdbx_description
1 polymer ?
#
loop_
_entity_poly.entity_id
_entity_poly.type
_entity_poly.pdbx_seq_one_letter_code
_entity_poly.pdbx_strand_id
1 'polypeptide(L)'
;WDVQFIGHFSHWFHWGTMLYSRFIIEHPPQDAEEALRLHNRVWNAAMQAVMANGGMINEHHGVGLKLSRYMRRQFGPAWPFIKRLKATIDPNGIMNPGKVGFGV
;
A
#
# COMPACT_ATOMS: atom_id res chain seq x y z
N TRP A 1 14.77 -7.19 15.95
CA TRP A 1 15.37 -6.09 15.20
C TRP A 1 14.94 -4.77 15.82
N ASP A 2 15.87 -3.87 16.06
CA ASP A 2 15.54 -2.50 16.44
C ASP A 2 15.02 -1.75 15.22
N VAL A 3 13.74 -1.45 15.25
CA VAL A 3 13.06 -0.71 14.19
C VAL A 3 12.69 0.66 14.75
N GLN A 4 13.33 1.70 14.28
CA GLN A 4 12.94 3.07 14.61
C GLN A 4 11.75 3.50 13.75
N PHE A 5 10.77 4.11 14.37
CA PHE A 5 9.65 4.72 13.68
C PHE A 5 9.81 6.24 13.66
N ILE A 6 9.75 6.81 12.47
CA ILE A 6 9.71 8.26 12.27
C ILE A 6 8.49 8.57 11.44
N GLY A 7 7.63 9.43 11.95
CA GLY A 7 6.48 9.94 11.23
C GLY A 7 6.54 11.46 11.08
N HIS A 8 6.17 11.95 9.90
CA HIS A 8 5.89 13.36 9.78
C HIS A 8 4.52 13.58 9.13
N PHE A 9 3.85 14.64 9.56
CA PHE A 9 2.55 15.03 9.04
C PHE A 9 2.72 16.04 7.91
N SER A 10 2.01 15.78 6.80
CA SER A 10 1.90 16.72 5.69
C SER A 10 0.56 16.51 4.97
N HIS A 11 0.24 17.35 3.97
CA HIS A 11 -1.04 17.31 3.26
C HIS A 11 -2.24 17.29 4.23
N TRP A 12 -2.63 18.48 4.65
CA TRP A 12 -3.72 18.71 5.61
C TRP A 12 -5.05 18.79 4.89
N PHE A 13 -6.03 18.00 5.33
CA PHE A 13 -7.38 17.93 4.80
C PHE A 13 -8.39 18.23 5.88
N HIS A 14 -9.64 18.54 5.51
CA HIS A 14 -10.72 18.74 6.47
C HIS A 14 -11.01 17.52 7.37
N TRP A 15 -10.71 16.33 6.87
CA TRP A 15 -10.98 15.05 7.54
C TRP A 15 -9.73 14.38 8.10
N GLY A 16 -8.57 14.99 7.99
CA GLY A 16 -7.32 14.39 8.50
C GLY A 16 -6.07 14.94 7.86
N THR A 17 -5.01 14.18 7.99
CA THR A 17 -3.69 14.52 7.44
C THR A 17 -2.98 13.28 6.94
N MET A 18 -2.06 13.48 6.02
CA MET A 18 -1.14 12.41 5.62
C MET A 18 -0.05 12.24 6.67
N LEU A 19 0.13 11.00 7.13
CA LEU A 19 1.27 10.61 7.95
C LEU A 19 2.30 9.87 7.08
N TYR A 20 3.42 10.50 6.82
CA TYR A 20 4.54 9.85 6.16
C TYR A 20 5.31 8.98 7.16
N SER A 21 5.07 7.69 7.11
CA SER A 21 5.63 6.72 8.05
C SER A 21 6.91 6.12 7.50
N ARG A 22 7.99 6.21 8.26
CA ARG A 22 9.29 5.62 7.92
C ARG A 22 9.70 4.64 9.00
N PHE A 23 10.09 3.46 8.59
CA PHE A 23 10.65 2.41 9.45
C PHE A 23 12.12 2.27 9.09
N ILE A 24 13.00 2.59 10.03
CA ILE A 24 14.45 2.55 9.83
C ILE A 24 15.00 1.35 10.59
N ILE A 25 15.77 0.53 9.91
CA ILE A 25 16.48 -0.61 10.46
C ILE A 25 17.97 -0.34 10.24
N GLU A 26 18.68 0.04 11.31
CA GLU A 26 20.09 0.45 11.22
C GLU A 26 21.01 -0.71 10.86
N HIS A 27 20.69 -1.91 11.36
CA HIS A 27 21.48 -3.10 11.13
C HIS A 27 20.61 -4.18 10.45
N PRO A 28 20.31 -4.04 9.14
CA PRO A 28 19.51 -5.03 8.43
C PRO A 28 20.30 -6.33 8.23
N PRO A 29 19.61 -7.47 7.98
CA PRO A 29 20.27 -8.69 7.58
C PRO A 29 21.15 -8.47 6.36
N GLN A 30 22.34 -9.09 6.35
CA GLN A 30 23.25 -9.03 5.19
C GLN A 30 22.80 -9.95 4.04
N ASP A 31 22.10 -11.02 4.38
CA ASP A 31 21.47 -11.89 3.39
C ASP A 31 20.26 -11.21 2.74
N ALA A 32 20.25 -11.20 1.41
CA ALA A 32 19.23 -10.48 0.64
C ALA A 32 17.81 -11.05 0.82
N GLU A 33 17.69 -12.39 0.94
CA GLU A 33 16.37 -13.00 1.17
C GLU A 33 15.84 -12.73 2.56
N GLU A 34 16.71 -12.76 3.56
CA GLU A 34 16.34 -12.43 4.94
C GLU A 34 15.94 -10.95 5.05
N ALA A 35 16.70 -10.05 4.42
CA ALA A 35 16.37 -8.63 4.35
C ALA A 35 15.01 -8.41 3.66
N LEU A 36 14.73 -9.11 2.57
CA LEU A 36 13.45 -9.05 1.88
C LEU A 36 12.29 -9.58 2.76
N ARG A 37 12.51 -10.69 3.47
CA ARG A 37 11.53 -11.25 4.41
C ARG A 37 11.23 -10.26 5.54
N LEU A 38 12.26 -9.65 6.11
CA LEU A 38 12.10 -8.63 7.16
C LEU A 38 11.34 -7.42 6.64
N HIS A 39 11.74 -6.86 5.50
CA HIS A 39 11.03 -5.76 4.84
C HIS A 39 9.54 -6.08 4.64
N ASN A 40 9.23 -7.25 4.10
CA ASN A 40 7.85 -7.65 3.84
C ASN A 40 7.04 -7.82 5.13
N ARG A 41 7.64 -8.32 6.21
CA ARG A 41 6.97 -8.44 7.52
C ARG A 41 6.63 -7.06 8.09
N VAL A 42 7.59 -6.14 8.13
CA VAL A 42 7.37 -4.77 8.62
C VAL A 42 6.33 -4.06 7.77
N TRP A 43 6.46 -4.14 6.44
CA TRP A 43 5.53 -3.54 5.51
C TRP A 43 4.10 -4.08 5.67
N ASN A 44 3.94 -5.41 5.73
CA ASN A 44 2.63 -6.01 5.92
C ASN A 44 1.98 -5.60 7.24
N ALA A 45 2.74 -5.61 8.33
CA ALA A 45 2.24 -5.20 9.65
C ALA A 45 1.77 -3.75 9.63
N ALA A 46 2.56 -2.85 9.03
CA ALA A 46 2.20 -1.44 8.89
C ALA A 46 0.92 -1.25 8.07
N MET A 47 0.81 -1.89 6.91
CA MET A 47 -0.39 -1.79 6.06
C MET A 47 -1.65 -2.33 6.76
N GLN A 48 -1.53 -3.45 7.49
CA GLN A 48 -2.64 -4.00 8.26
C GLN A 48 -3.06 -3.05 9.39
N ALA A 49 -2.11 -2.46 10.10
CA ALA A 49 -2.40 -1.51 11.17
C ALA A 49 -3.11 -0.26 10.64
N VAL A 50 -2.65 0.31 9.53
CA VAL A 50 -3.29 1.47 8.90
C VAL A 50 -4.74 1.15 8.53
N MET A 51 -4.97 0.05 7.80
CA MET A 51 -6.32 -0.34 7.39
C MET A 51 -7.23 -0.69 8.57
N ALA A 52 -6.70 -1.29 9.64
CA ALA A 52 -7.47 -1.61 10.84
C ALA A 52 -7.95 -0.37 11.60
N ASN A 53 -7.23 0.75 11.44
CA ASN A 53 -7.59 2.04 12.04
C ASN A 53 -8.29 2.99 11.07
N GLY A 54 -8.82 2.49 9.96
CA GLY A 54 -9.58 3.27 8.97
C GLY A 54 -8.73 4.20 8.11
N GLY A 55 -7.40 4.05 8.14
CA GLY A 55 -6.49 4.84 7.33
C GLY A 55 -6.40 4.37 5.88
N MET A 56 -6.02 5.29 4.99
CA MET A 56 -5.67 5.00 3.60
C MET A 56 -4.19 4.62 3.53
N ILE A 57 -3.87 3.50 2.86
CA ILE A 57 -2.49 2.98 2.78
C ILE A 57 -1.62 3.71 1.75
N ASN A 58 -2.19 4.60 0.99
CA ASN A 58 -1.48 5.44 0.04
C ASN A 58 -2.26 6.71 -0.24
N GLU A 59 -1.57 7.82 -0.31
CA GLU A 59 -2.15 9.11 -0.64
C GLU A 59 -1.70 9.59 -2.03
N HIS A 60 -0.39 9.75 -2.28
CA HIS A 60 0.11 10.38 -3.50
C HIS A 60 1.17 9.57 -4.29
N HIS A 61 1.71 8.49 -3.74
CA HIS A 61 2.76 7.71 -4.42
C HIS A 61 2.25 6.75 -5.50
N GLY A 62 0.93 6.56 -5.58
CA GLY A 62 0.32 5.55 -6.44
C GLY A 62 0.42 4.14 -5.88
N VAL A 63 -0.50 3.30 -6.31
CA VAL A 63 -0.66 1.94 -5.79
C VAL A 63 0.37 0.97 -6.40
N GLY A 64 0.59 1.06 -7.70
CA GLY A 64 1.49 0.17 -8.42
C GLY A 64 1.16 -1.31 -8.22
N LEU A 65 2.20 -2.14 -8.24
CA LEU A 65 2.11 -3.58 -7.92
C LEU A 65 2.24 -3.85 -6.42
N LYS A 66 3.04 -3.05 -5.72
CA LYS A 66 3.39 -3.28 -4.31
C LYS A 66 2.18 -3.28 -3.38
N LEU A 67 1.23 -2.37 -3.62
CA LEU A 67 0.01 -2.24 -2.83
C LEU A 67 -1.20 -2.98 -3.43
N SER A 68 -1.08 -3.53 -4.62
CA SER A 68 -2.18 -4.17 -5.36
C SER A 68 -2.96 -5.20 -4.53
N ARG A 69 -2.25 -6.02 -3.76
CA ARG A 69 -2.84 -7.08 -2.91
C ARG A 69 -3.76 -6.55 -1.79
N TYR A 70 -3.65 -5.27 -1.45
CA TYR A 70 -4.48 -4.67 -0.40
C TYR A 70 -5.72 -3.96 -0.94
N MET A 71 -5.79 -3.68 -2.25
CA MET A 71 -6.79 -2.77 -2.81
C MET A 71 -8.21 -3.29 -2.68
N ARG A 72 -8.42 -4.60 -2.82
CA ARG A 72 -9.75 -5.19 -2.58
C ARG A 72 -10.27 -4.88 -1.17
N ARG A 73 -9.40 -4.97 -0.17
CA ARG A 73 -9.76 -4.64 1.22
C ARG A 73 -9.90 -3.14 1.43
N GLN A 74 -8.97 -2.35 0.87
CA GLN A 74 -8.99 -0.89 0.99
C GLN A 74 -10.25 -0.26 0.39
N PHE A 75 -10.65 -0.72 -0.79
CA PHE A 75 -11.85 -0.23 -1.45
C PHE A 75 -13.15 -0.88 -0.95
N GLY A 76 -13.07 -2.05 -0.30
CA GLY A 76 -14.24 -2.71 0.27
C GLY A 76 -15.38 -2.85 -0.73
N PRO A 77 -16.62 -2.39 -0.37
CA PRO A 77 -17.80 -2.47 -1.24
C PRO A 77 -17.67 -1.71 -2.57
N ALA A 78 -16.77 -0.73 -2.67
CA ALA A 78 -16.53 0.00 -3.93
C ALA A 78 -15.70 -0.81 -4.94
N TRP A 79 -15.04 -1.89 -4.52
CA TRP A 79 -14.16 -2.67 -5.39
C TRP A 79 -14.82 -3.18 -6.67
N PRO A 80 -16.05 -3.77 -6.66
CA PRO A 80 -16.71 -4.19 -7.89
C PRO A 80 -16.98 -3.05 -8.88
N PHE A 81 -17.28 -1.84 -8.36
CA PHE A 81 -17.49 -0.66 -9.19
C PHE A 81 -16.18 -0.24 -9.90
N ILE A 82 -15.08 -0.18 -9.15
CA ILE A 82 -13.76 0.19 -9.68
C ILE A 82 -13.29 -0.82 -10.74
N LYS A 83 -13.54 -2.10 -10.52
CA LYS A 83 -13.27 -3.15 -11.54
C LYS A 83 -14.06 -2.95 -12.82
N ARG A 84 -15.37 -2.61 -12.72
CA ARG A 84 -16.19 -2.33 -13.91
C ARG A 84 -15.69 -1.10 -14.64
N LEU A 85 -15.33 -0.04 -13.94
CA LEU A 85 -14.74 1.16 -14.52
C LEU A 85 -13.48 0.81 -15.32
N LYS A 86 -12.57 0.04 -14.73
CA LYS A 86 -11.35 -0.44 -15.41
C LYS A 86 -11.71 -1.24 -16.68
N ALA A 87 -12.61 -2.19 -16.60
CA ALA A 87 -13.00 -3.03 -17.73
C ALA A 87 -13.68 -2.23 -18.86
N THR A 88 -14.38 -1.13 -18.53
CA THR A 88 -15.00 -0.25 -19.52
C THR A 88 -13.95 0.56 -20.28
N ILE A 89 -12.93 1.06 -19.59
CA ILE A 89 -11.87 1.90 -20.19
C ILE A 89 -10.85 1.04 -20.92
N ASP A 90 -10.57 -0.15 -20.41
CA ASP A 90 -9.53 -1.05 -20.89
C ASP A 90 -10.07 -2.48 -21.03
N PRO A 91 -10.97 -2.72 -22.01
CA PRO A 91 -11.62 -4.02 -22.17
C PRO A 91 -10.65 -5.15 -22.51
N ASN A 92 -9.50 -4.82 -23.10
CA ASN A 92 -8.49 -5.79 -23.49
C ASN A 92 -7.41 -6.03 -22.40
N GLY A 93 -7.46 -5.27 -21.29
CA GLY A 93 -6.53 -5.43 -20.16
C GLY A 93 -5.07 -5.10 -20.48
N ILE A 94 -4.81 -4.26 -21.47
CA ILE A 94 -3.45 -3.91 -21.94
C ILE A 94 -2.84 -2.73 -21.18
N MET A 95 -3.67 -1.91 -20.53
CA MET A 95 -3.21 -0.73 -19.80
C MET A 95 -2.81 -1.09 -18.38
N ASN A 96 -1.53 -0.96 -18.06
CA ASN A 96 -1.00 -1.18 -16.72
C ASN A 96 -1.47 -2.50 -16.08
N PRO A 97 -1.22 -3.66 -16.70
CA PRO A 97 -1.69 -4.95 -16.21
C PRO A 97 -1.18 -5.23 -14.79
N GLY A 98 -2.02 -5.78 -13.93
CA GLY A 98 -1.72 -6.10 -12.53
C GLY A 98 -1.62 -4.91 -11.58
N LYS A 99 -1.55 -3.66 -12.08
CA LYS A 99 -1.54 -2.48 -11.20
C LYS A 99 -2.89 -2.33 -10.49
N VAL A 100 -2.85 -1.75 -9.29
CA VAL A 100 -4.04 -1.56 -8.43
C VAL A 100 -4.75 -2.88 -8.05
N GLY A 101 -4.24 -4.03 -8.47
CA GLY A 101 -4.88 -5.35 -8.28
C GLY A 101 -5.85 -5.75 -9.39
N PHE A 102 -5.80 -5.07 -10.53
CA PHE A 102 -6.58 -5.46 -11.71
C PHE A 102 -5.89 -6.62 -12.45
N GLY A 103 -6.65 -7.67 -12.77
CA GLY A 103 -6.13 -8.82 -13.50
C GLY A 103 -5.38 -9.85 -12.63
N VAL A 104 -5.62 -9.84 -11.31
CA VAL A 104 -5.12 -10.86 -10.36
C VAL A 104 -6.30 -11.64 -9.83
#